data_5ea80955a897b22536f96afbc37a02bc
#
_entry.id   5ea80955a897b22536f96afbc37a02bc
#
_cell.length_a   1.000
_cell.length_b   1.000
_cell.length_c   1.000
_cell.angle_alpha   90.00
_cell.angle_beta   90.00
_cell.angle_gamma   90.00
#
_symmetry.space_group_name_H-M   'P 1'
#
loop_
_entity.id
_entity.type
_entity.pdbx_description
1 polymer ?
#
loop_
_entity_poly.entity_id
_entity_poly.type
_entity_poly.pdbx_seq_one_letter_code
_entity_poly.pdbx_strand_id
1 'polypeptide(L)' 'MENIIAFASMTNAMKAKDMLRQNGISARLIRTPANLRRGSCGYSLAVPKSFTRAVELLQMKNLPYKGIFAGDGR' A
#
# COMPACT_ATOMS: atom_id res chain seq x y z
N MET A 1 -9.40 -11.66 1.11
CA MET A 1 -8.58 -10.95 0.19
C MET A 1 -7.88 -9.83 0.89
N GLU A 2 -6.74 -9.41 0.36
CA GLU A 2 -5.98 -8.38 1.02
C GLU A 2 -6.25 -7.02 0.41
N ASN A 3 -6.18 -6.00 1.22
CA ASN A 3 -6.27 -4.63 0.70
C ASN A 3 -4.90 -4.23 0.17
N ILE A 4 -4.88 -3.49 -0.92
CA ILE A 4 -3.66 -3.17 -1.63
C ILE A 4 -3.54 -1.67 -1.80
N ILE A 5 -2.35 -1.14 -1.57
CA ILE A 5 -2.04 0.26 -1.83
C ILE A 5 -0.95 0.29 -2.89
N ALA A 6 -1.27 0.84 -4.05
CA ALA A 6 -0.32 0.92 -5.17
C ALA A 6 0.50 2.20 -5.07
N PHE A 7 1.78 2.10 -5.40
CA PHE A 7 2.69 3.23 -5.30
C PHE A 7 3.29 3.59 -6.63
N ALA A 8 3.74 4.83 -6.76
CA ALA A 8 4.35 5.31 -7.99
C ALA A 8 5.79 4.81 -8.15
N SER A 9 6.46 4.47 -7.06
CA SER A 9 7.81 3.97 -7.14
C SER A 9 8.05 2.95 -6.06
N MET A 10 9.01 2.07 -6.29
CA MET A 10 9.37 1.09 -5.29
C MET A 10 9.95 1.75 -4.04
N THR A 11 10.66 2.85 -4.20
CA THR A 11 11.21 3.57 -3.06
C THR A 11 10.09 4.03 -2.13
N ASN A 12 9.02 4.59 -2.68
CA ASN A 12 7.90 5.02 -1.86
C ASN A 12 7.21 3.84 -1.20
N ALA A 13 7.08 2.73 -1.92
CA ALA A 13 6.46 1.54 -1.34
C ALA A 13 7.28 1.01 -0.16
N MET A 14 8.60 1.01 -0.28
CA MET A 14 9.45 0.53 0.79
C MET A 14 9.45 1.47 1.99
N LYS A 15 9.43 2.78 1.75
CA LYS A 15 9.32 3.73 2.84
C LYS A 15 8.01 3.55 3.60
N ALA A 16 6.94 3.37 2.86
CA ALA A 16 5.63 3.16 3.47
C ALA A 16 5.60 1.87 4.27
N LYS A 17 6.20 0.80 3.75
CA LYS A 17 6.26 -0.47 4.45
C LYS A 17 6.96 -0.31 5.79
N ASP A 18 8.12 0.35 5.79
CA ASP A 18 8.87 0.55 7.02
C ASP A 18 8.10 1.41 8.01
N MET A 19 7.47 2.47 7.53
CA MET A 19 6.72 3.36 8.41
C MET A 19 5.54 2.63 9.04
N LEU A 20 4.83 1.83 8.27
CA LEU A 20 3.70 1.08 8.80
C LEU A 20 4.16 0.05 9.82
N ARG A 21 5.29 -0.61 9.56
CA ARG A 21 5.80 -1.58 10.50
C ARG A 21 6.16 -0.92 11.83
N GLN A 22 6.73 0.29 11.77
CA GLN A 22 7.07 1.02 12.99
C GLN A 22 5.83 1.40 13.78
N ASN A 23 4.68 1.44 13.15
CA ASN A 23 3.43 1.76 13.79
C ASN A 23 2.60 0.51 14.10
N GLY A 24 3.20 -0.66 14.04
CA GLY A 24 2.51 -1.90 14.38
C GLY A 24 1.63 -2.48 13.30
N ILE A 25 1.76 -1.99 12.07
CA ILE A 25 0.93 -2.47 10.98
C ILE A 25 1.77 -3.32 10.03
N SER A 26 1.32 -4.57 9.84
CA SER A 26 2.01 -5.45 8.93
C SER A 26 1.65 -5.13 7.50
N ALA A 27 2.64 -5.04 6.65
CA ALA A 27 2.42 -4.83 5.21
C ALA A 27 3.46 -5.65 4.43
N ARG A 28 3.05 -6.18 3.28
CA ARG A 28 3.93 -6.95 2.43
C ARG A 28 4.14 -6.26 1.12
N LEU A 29 5.37 -6.22 0.65
CA LEU A 29 5.66 -5.69 -0.67
C LEU A 29 5.29 -6.74 -1.70
N ILE A 30 4.42 -6.41 -2.65
CA ILE A 30 3.99 -7.34 -3.68
C ILE A 30 4.06 -6.66 -5.03
N ARG A 31 4.02 -7.47 -6.09
CA ARG A 31 3.86 -6.93 -7.43
C ARG A 31 2.41 -6.55 -7.63
N THR A 32 2.17 -5.37 -8.16
CA THR A 32 0.82 -4.94 -8.43
C THR A 32 0.19 -5.84 -9.49
N PRO A 33 -0.99 -6.40 -9.24
CA PRO A 33 -1.66 -7.20 -10.28
C PRO A 33 -1.83 -6.41 -11.58
N ALA A 34 -1.71 -7.07 -12.71
CA ALA A 34 -1.73 -6.40 -14.00
C ALA A 34 -2.97 -5.54 -14.19
N ASN A 35 -4.11 -6.03 -13.72
CA ASN A 35 -5.35 -5.28 -13.90
C ASN A 35 -5.44 -4.04 -13.02
N LEU A 36 -4.57 -3.90 -12.03
CA LEU A 36 -4.55 -2.72 -11.16
C LEU A 36 -3.37 -1.80 -11.48
N ARG A 37 -2.53 -2.17 -12.45
CA ARG A 37 -1.32 -1.41 -12.71
C ARG A 37 -1.65 -0.30 -13.67
N ARG A 38 -2.04 0.84 -13.22
CA ARG A 38 -2.39 1.96 -14.05
C ARG A 38 -1.44 3.10 -13.77
N GLY A 39 -0.34 3.14 -14.43
CA GLY A 39 0.63 4.23 -14.25
C GLY A 39 1.47 4.09 -13.00
N SER A 40 1.40 2.94 -12.33
CA SER A 40 2.23 2.72 -11.16
C SER A 40 3.49 1.98 -11.57
N CYS A 41 4.42 1.83 -10.64
CA CYS A 41 5.68 1.17 -10.95
C CYS A 41 5.56 -0.34 -10.93
N GLY A 42 4.42 -0.87 -10.62
CA GLY A 42 4.25 -2.31 -10.56
C GLY A 42 4.47 -2.89 -9.17
N TYR A 43 4.67 -2.05 -8.17
CA TYR A 43 4.85 -2.52 -6.80
C TYR A 43 3.79 -1.92 -5.90
N SER A 44 3.31 -2.71 -4.95
CA SER A 44 2.26 -2.28 -4.05
C SER A 44 2.49 -2.91 -2.68
N LEU A 45 1.74 -2.46 -1.69
CA LEU A 45 1.77 -3.07 -0.39
C LEU A 45 0.45 -3.77 -0.15
N ALA A 46 0.51 -5.00 0.35
CA ALA A 46 -0.68 -5.72 0.79
C ALA A 46 -0.80 -5.51 2.28
N VAL A 47 -1.93 -4.97 2.72
CA VAL A 47 -2.14 -4.65 4.13
C VAL A 47 -3.37 -5.40 4.60
N PRO A 48 -3.19 -6.58 5.18
CA PRO A 48 -4.34 -7.43 5.53
C PRO A 48 -5.14 -6.92 6.72
N LYS A 49 -4.53 -6.15 7.61
CA LYS A 49 -5.23 -5.63 8.78
C LYS A 49 -4.94 -4.16 8.96
N SER A 50 -5.85 -3.46 9.59
CA SER A 50 -5.69 -2.04 9.90
C SER A 50 -5.50 -1.19 8.65
N PHE A 51 -6.20 -1.53 7.58
CA PHE A 51 -6.01 -0.85 6.30
C PHE A 51 -6.35 0.65 6.39
N THR A 52 -7.46 0.99 7.06
CA THR A 52 -7.86 2.39 7.20
C THR A 52 -6.79 3.18 7.93
N ARG A 53 -6.24 2.61 9.00
CA ARG A 53 -5.19 3.30 9.74
C ARG A 53 -3.92 3.44 8.91
N ALA A 54 -3.62 2.42 8.08
CA ALA A 54 -2.46 2.50 7.20
C ALA A 54 -2.60 3.66 6.24
N VAL A 55 -3.76 3.82 5.64
CA VAL A 55 -4.00 4.92 4.71
C VAL A 55 -3.90 6.26 5.43
N GLU A 56 -4.45 6.36 6.63
CA GLU A 56 -4.36 7.59 7.41
C GLU A 56 -2.90 7.95 7.69
N LEU A 57 -2.09 6.96 8.06
CA LEU A 57 -0.69 7.22 8.33
C LEU A 57 0.06 7.69 7.10
N LEU A 58 -0.25 7.12 5.94
CA LEU A 58 0.37 7.57 4.71
C LEU A 58 0.02 9.03 4.42
N GLN A 59 -1.22 9.41 4.67
CA GLN A 59 -1.64 10.78 4.46
C GLN A 59 -0.97 11.71 5.45
N MET A 60 -0.88 11.30 6.71
CA MET A 60 -0.25 12.12 7.74
C MET A 60 1.23 12.34 7.48
N LYS A 61 1.90 11.33 6.90
CA LYS A 61 3.33 11.44 6.63
C LYS A 61 3.61 11.95 5.23
N ASN A 62 2.57 12.31 4.48
CA ASN A 62 2.73 12.83 3.12
C ASN A 62 3.47 11.86 2.23
N LEU A 63 3.19 10.55 2.38
CA LEU A 63 3.76 9.54 1.49
C LEU A 63 2.79 9.33 0.34
N PRO A 64 3.17 9.65 -0.88
CA PRO A 64 2.24 9.56 -2.00
C PRO A 64 1.97 8.11 -2.40
N TYR A 65 0.77 7.82 -2.82
CA TYR A 65 0.41 6.54 -3.40
C TYR A 65 -0.46 6.80 -4.63
N LYS A 66 -0.49 5.80 -5.52
CA LYS A 66 -1.23 5.97 -6.76
C LYS A 66 -2.67 5.50 -6.65
N GLY A 67 -2.95 4.53 -5.85
CA GLY A 67 -4.31 4.05 -5.71
C GLY A 67 -4.49 3.12 -4.54
N ILE A 68 -5.73 2.96 -4.11
CA ILE A 68 -6.09 2.10 -3.02
C ILE A 68 -7.12 1.13 -3.54
N PHE A 69 -6.89 -0.18 -3.32
CA PHE A 69 -7.80 -1.19 -3.79
C PHE A 69 -8.20 -2.05 -2.59
N ALA A 70 -9.43 -1.91 -2.14
CA ALA A 70 -9.93 -2.71 -1.05
C ALA A 70 -10.15 -4.13 -1.53
N GLY A 71 -9.57 -5.04 -0.83
CA GLY A 71 -9.63 -6.40 -1.32
C GLY A 71 -10.71 -7.21 -0.76
N ASP A 72 -11.77 -6.70 -0.26
CA ASP A 72 -12.72 -7.39 0.28
C ASP A 72 -13.60 -7.92 -0.55
N GLY A 73 -13.43 -8.03 -1.22
CA GLY A 73 -14.21 -8.67 -1.90
C GLY A 73 -15.51 -8.74 -1.56
N ARG A 74 -15.52 -8.69 -1.38
CA ARG A 74 -16.40 -9.02 -1.34
C ARG A 74 -16.57 -9.43 -1.27
#